data_8faeb784a75941d54fa7cff293c9e5c9
#
_entry.id   8faeb784a75941d54fa7cff293c9e5c9
#
_cell.length_a   1.000
_cell.length_b   1.000
_cell.length_c   1.000
_cell.angle_alpha   90.00
_cell.angle_beta   90.00
_cell.angle_gamma   90.00
#
_symmetry.space_group_name_H-M   'P 1'
#
loop_
_entity.id
_entity.type
_entity.pdbx_description
1 polymer ?
#
loop_
_entity_poly.entity_id
_entity_poly.type
_entity_poly.pdbx_seq_one_letter_code
_entity_poly.pdbx_strand_id
1 'polypeptide(L)'
;MKTIKTIIAAALFLFGAQAIADEGTVRVLMTTSQGEISIDLYLDKAPVTAANFLQLVENGDMDGGSFYRVVTYENDRGSPKIEVIQGGLGDASEGFEAIEHESTEQTGILHTDGVISMARGAVGTASTEFFICIGDQPGLDYGQPRNADGLGFAAFGKVVSGMDIVRKIQGLPADGPTESDYTKGQILTQPVSIGRVRRAD
;
A
#
# COMPACT_ATOMS: atom_id res chain seq x y z
N MET A 1 40.94 34.33 52.45
CA MET A 1 40.46 34.33 51.02
C MET A 1 39.87 32.98 50.71
N LYS A 2 38.53 32.90 50.68
CA LYS A 2 37.80 31.63 50.31
C LYS A 2 37.32 31.75 48.89
N THR A 3 37.85 30.91 48.03
CA THR A 3 37.49 30.83 46.60
C THR A 3 36.20 29.99 46.43
N ILE A 4 35.14 30.63 45.98
CA ILE A 4 33.84 29.96 45.63
C ILE A 4 33.97 29.42 44.20
N LYS A 5 33.88 28.11 44.07
CA LYS A 5 33.76 27.43 42.74
C LYS A 5 32.30 27.37 42.36
N THR A 6 31.92 28.15 41.34
CA THR A 6 30.59 28.09 40.71
C THR A 6 30.54 26.91 39.77
N ILE A 7 29.65 25.94 40.04
CA ILE A 7 29.34 24.82 39.15
C ILE A 7 28.18 25.27 38.29
N ILE A 8 28.40 25.40 36.97
CA ILE A 8 27.36 25.64 35.97
C ILE A 8 26.87 24.27 35.52
N ALA A 9 25.65 23.92 35.91
CA ALA A 9 24.96 22.74 35.39
C ALA A 9 24.33 23.09 34.05
N ALA A 10 24.84 22.49 32.97
CA ALA A 10 24.23 22.59 31.65
C ALA A 10 23.07 21.59 31.58
N ALA A 11 21.84 22.08 31.55
CA ALA A 11 20.65 21.29 31.28
C ALA A 11 20.56 21.02 29.76
N LEU A 12 20.81 19.77 29.34
CA LEU A 12 20.53 19.31 27.99
C LEU A 12 19.01 19.17 27.86
N PHE A 13 18.38 20.07 27.13
CA PHE A 13 17.01 19.88 26.61
C PHE A 13 17.04 18.91 25.43
N LEU A 14 16.67 17.67 25.66
CA LEU A 14 16.31 16.73 24.58
C LEU A 14 14.98 17.20 23.99
N PHE A 15 15.05 17.95 22.90
CA PHE A 15 13.89 18.14 22.02
C PHE A 15 13.56 16.81 21.35
N GLY A 16 12.61 16.08 21.91
CA GLY A 16 11.94 15.00 21.20
C GLY A 16 11.20 15.62 20.00
N ALA A 17 11.63 15.30 18.78
CA ALA A 17 10.85 15.63 17.60
C ALA A 17 9.54 14.81 17.67
N GLN A 18 8.48 15.44 18.16
CA GLN A 18 7.12 14.94 17.95
C GLN A 18 6.87 15.09 16.45
N ALA A 19 6.73 13.97 15.76
CA ALA A 19 6.18 13.95 14.40
C ALA A 19 4.77 14.57 14.49
N ILE A 20 4.59 15.74 13.90
CA ILE A 20 3.26 16.33 13.71
C ILE A 20 2.53 15.35 12.81
N ALA A 21 1.54 14.64 13.35
CA ALA A 21 0.61 13.88 12.52
C ALA A 21 -0.08 14.89 11.60
N ASP A 22 0.06 14.70 10.29
CA ASP A 22 -0.64 15.50 9.29
C ASP A 22 -2.15 15.25 9.47
N GLU A 23 -2.95 16.31 9.65
CA GLU A 23 -4.40 16.23 10.01
C GLU A 23 -5.25 15.53 8.93
N GLY A 24 -4.79 14.72 8.12
CA GLY A 24 -5.49 13.94 7.09
C GLY A 24 -4.85 12.59 6.86
N THR A 25 -3.81 12.26 7.63
CA THR A 25 -3.06 11.02 7.47
C THR A 25 -3.32 10.07 8.63
N VAL A 26 -3.72 8.83 8.34
CA VAL A 26 -3.87 7.76 9.33
C VAL A 26 -2.88 6.66 9.04
N ARG A 27 -2.06 6.32 10.04
CA ARG A 27 -1.12 5.20 9.93
C ARG A 27 -1.77 3.89 10.30
N VAL A 28 -1.54 2.87 9.48
CA VAL A 28 -1.92 1.48 9.77
C VAL A 28 -0.69 0.58 9.77
N LEU A 29 -0.75 -0.47 10.60
CA LEU A 29 0.26 -1.51 10.70
C LEU A 29 -0.33 -2.81 10.16
N MET A 30 0.30 -3.38 9.15
CA MET A 30 -0.08 -4.66 8.53
C MET A 30 0.95 -5.70 8.89
N THR A 31 0.57 -6.67 9.72
CA THR A 31 1.41 -7.82 10.04
C THR A 31 1.26 -8.87 8.96
N THR A 32 2.37 -9.35 8.41
CA THR A 32 2.37 -10.43 7.41
C THR A 32 3.24 -11.60 7.88
N SER A 33 3.12 -12.76 7.24
CA SER A 33 4.03 -13.89 7.50
C SER A 33 5.49 -13.62 7.12
N GLN A 34 5.78 -12.50 6.43
CA GLN A 34 7.14 -12.09 6.04
C GLN A 34 7.69 -10.92 6.87
N GLY A 35 6.86 -10.25 7.67
CA GLY A 35 7.22 -9.10 8.49
C GLY A 35 6.10 -8.07 8.54
N GLU A 36 6.36 -6.94 9.20
CA GLU A 36 5.40 -5.85 9.36
C GLU A 36 5.61 -4.76 8.30
N ILE A 37 4.51 -4.23 7.76
CA ILE A 37 4.48 -3.13 6.81
C ILE A 37 3.67 -1.99 7.43
N SER A 38 4.25 -0.79 7.49
CA SER A 38 3.61 0.42 8.01
C SER A 38 3.18 1.30 6.85
N ILE A 39 1.91 1.70 6.82
CA ILE A 39 1.31 2.41 5.68
C ILE A 39 0.63 3.67 6.19
N ASP A 40 0.90 4.80 5.57
CA ASP A 40 0.15 6.03 5.76
C ASP A 40 -0.98 6.12 4.72
N LEU A 41 -2.22 6.27 5.19
CA LEU A 41 -3.42 6.47 4.39
C LEU A 41 -3.72 7.97 4.33
N TYR A 42 -3.97 8.51 3.14
CA TYR A 42 -4.17 9.95 2.89
C TYR A 42 -5.65 10.29 2.75
N LEU A 43 -6.36 10.41 3.89
CA LEU A 43 -7.81 10.66 3.91
C LEU A 43 -8.20 12.05 3.38
N ASP A 44 -7.30 13.02 3.45
CA ASP A 44 -7.50 14.37 2.92
C ASP A 44 -7.40 14.42 1.40
N LYS A 45 -6.58 13.54 0.78
CA LYS A 45 -6.33 13.52 -0.66
C LYS A 45 -7.21 12.52 -1.41
N ALA A 46 -7.41 11.35 -0.83
CA ALA A 46 -8.22 10.26 -1.40
C ALA A 46 -9.33 9.84 -0.39
N PRO A 47 -10.29 10.74 -0.10
CA PRO A 47 -11.24 10.52 0.99
C PRO A 47 -12.11 9.28 0.81
N VAL A 48 -12.52 8.93 -0.40
CA VAL A 48 -13.34 7.73 -0.65
C VAL A 48 -12.49 6.48 -0.52
N THR A 49 -11.36 6.44 -1.19
CA THR A 49 -10.50 5.25 -1.28
C THR A 49 -9.79 4.95 0.04
N ALA A 50 -9.18 5.98 0.66
CA ALA A 50 -8.50 5.81 1.94
C ALA A 50 -9.48 5.48 3.08
N ALA A 51 -10.68 6.09 3.09
CA ALA A 51 -11.70 5.76 4.08
C ALA A 51 -12.24 4.34 3.90
N ASN A 52 -12.45 3.86 2.67
CA ASN A 52 -12.82 2.47 2.43
C ASN A 52 -11.80 1.51 3.02
N PHE A 53 -10.51 1.71 2.71
CA PHE A 53 -9.46 0.83 3.23
C PHE A 53 -9.37 0.90 4.76
N LEU A 54 -9.48 2.11 5.35
CA LEU A 54 -9.48 2.29 6.79
C LEU A 54 -10.68 1.58 7.45
N GLN A 55 -11.86 1.65 6.85
CA GLN A 55 -13.05 0.94 7.35
C GLN A 55 -12.86 -0.58 7.35
N LEU A 56 -12.27 -1.16 6.29
CA LEU A 56 -11.92 -2.58 6.24
C LEU A 56 -10.94 -2.95 7.36
N VAL A 57 -9.98 -2.07 7.66
CA VAL A 57 -9.03 -2.26 8.77
C VAL A 57 -9.72 -2.19 10.13
N GLU A 58 -10.56 -1.19 10.36
CA GLU A 58 -11.24 -0.97 11.65
C GLU A 58 -12.29 -2.07 11.97
N ASN A 59 -12.92 -2.61 10.94
CA ASN A 59 -13.83 -3.75 11.07
C ASN A 59 -13.08 -5.08 11.28
N GLY A 60 -11.77 -5.14 10.99
CA GLY A 60 -10.99 -6.37 10.95
C GLY A 60 -11.20 -7.22 9.69
N ASP A 61 -11.86 -6.66 8.67
CA ASP A 61 -12.16 -7.38 7.43
C ASP A 61 -10.89 -7.75 6.64
N MET A 62 -9.81 -6.95 6.78
CA MET A 62 -8.52 -7.25 6.15
C MET A 62 -7.72 -8.37 6.82
N ASP A 63 -8.11 -8.78 8.02
CA ASP A 63 -7.44 -9.86 8.74
C ASP A 63 -7.69 -11.20 8.03
N GLY A 64 -6.64 -11.95 7.77
CA GLY A 64 -6.71 -13.21 7.04
C GLY A 64 -6.65 -13.10 5.51
N GLY A 65 -6.56 -11.88 4.97
CA GLY A 65 -6.23 -11.66 3.56
C GLY A 65 -4.83 -12.15 3.19
N SER A 66 -4.40 -11.93 1.97
CA SER A 66 -3.07 -12.34 1.53
C SER A 66 -2.53 -11.47 0.39
N PHE A 67 -1.19 -11.41 0.28
CA PHE A 67 -0.55 -11.11 -1.00
C PHE A 67 -0.48 -12.42 -1.78
N TYR A 68 -1.06 -12.44 -2.96
CA TYR A 68 -1.19 -13.65 -3.78
C TYR A 68 -0.58 -13.50 -5.18
N ARG A 69 -0.29 -12.27 -5.62
CA ARG A 69 0.25 -11.98 -6.95
C ARG A 69 1.42 -11.02 -6.88
N VAL A 70 2.45 -11.29 -7.67
CA VAL A 70 3.63 -10.44 -7.84
C VAL A 70 3.88 -10.19 -9.31
N VAL A 71 4.11 -8.93 -9.65
CA VAL A 71 4.41 -8.50 -11.03
C VAL A 71 5.79 -7.87 -11.07
N THR A 72 6.60 -8.34 -12.00
CA THR A 72 7.93 -7.81 -12.33
C THR A 72 7.99 -7.45 -13.81
N TYR A 73 8.98 -6.68 -14.23
CA TYR A 73 9.16 -6.38 -15.66
C TYR A 73 9.34 -7.63 -16.53
N GLU A 74 9.85 -8.75 -15.97
CA GLU A 74 10.04 -10.00 -16.70
C GLU A 74 8.72 -10.74 -16.92
N ASN A 75 7.87 -10.82 -15.90
CA ASN A 75 6.63 -11.60 -15.94
C ASN A 75 5.40 -10.79 -16.34
N ASP A 76 5.47 -9.47 -16.39
CA ASP A 76 4.34 -8.62 -16.79
C ASP A 76 4.04 -8.74 -18.28
N ARG A 77 2.77 -8.96 -18.61
CA ARG A 77 2.25 -9.10 -19.98
C ARG A 77 1.49 -7.86 -20.45
N GLY A 78 1.34 -6.86 -19.58
CA GLY A 78 0.72 -5.58 -19.92
C GLY A 78 1.70 -4.56 -20.53
N SER A 79 1.17 -3.43 -20.96
CA SER A 79 1.95 -2.32 -21.51
C SER A 79 1.31 -0.99 -21.09
N PRO A 80 2.10 -0.03 -20.54
CA PRO A 80 3.50 -0.18 -20.12
C PRO A 80 3.67 -1.25 -19.04
N LYS A 81 4.86 -1.83 -18.93
CA LYS A 81 5.18 -2.81 -17.89
C LYS A 81 5.25 -2.15 -16.52
N ILE A 82 4.88 -2.91 -15.48
CA ILE A 82 4.83 -2.44 -14.09
C ILE A 82 5.50 -3.43 -13.14
N GLU A 83 5.84 -2.95 -11.94
CA GLU A 83 6.29 -3.77 -10.82
C GLU A 83 5.45 -3.50 -9.58
N VAL A 84 4.73 -4.51 -9.11
CA VAL A 84 3.86 -4.41 -7.93
C VAL A 84 3.78 -5.75 -7.20
N ILE A 85 3.40 -5.70 -5.92
CA ILE A 85 2.77 -6.83 -5.24
C ILE A 85 1.28 -6.53 -5.06
N GLN A 86 0.42 -7.52 -5.30
CA GLN A 86 -1.03 -7.38 -5.17
C GLN A 86 -1.56 -8.33 -4.11
N GLY A 87 -2.49 -7.84 -3.32
CA GLY A 87 -3.16 -8.59 -2.26
C GLY A 87 -4.56 -8.05 -1.99
N GLY A 88 -5.22 -8.66 -1.01
CA GLY A 88 -6.56 -8.36 -0.58
C GLY A 88 -7.24 -9.60 -0.02
N LEU A 89 -8.55 -9.66 -0.13
CA LEU A 89 -9.37 -10.75 0.41
C LEU A 89 -9.54 -11.91 -0.59
N GLY A 90 -9.19 -11.73 -1.88
CA GLY A 90 -9.38 -12.74 -2.90
C GLY A 90 -10.85 -13.19 -3.01
N ASP A 91 -11.10 -14.49 -2.91
CA ASP A 91 -12.46 -15.06 -3.00
C ASP A 91 -13.37 -14.59 -1.85
N ALA A 92 -12.79 -14.16 -0.71
CA ALA A 92 -13.57 -13.60 0.41
C ALA A 92 -14.04 -12.16 0.16
N SER A 93 -13.73 -11.57 -0.98
CA SER A 93 -14.21 -10.23 -1.38
C SER A 93 -15.68 -10.20 -1.78
N GLU A 94 -16.34 -11.35 -1.90
CA GLU A 94 -17.76 -11.41 -2.23
C GLU A 94 -18.64 -10.73 -1.17
N GLY A 95 -19.50 -9.82 -1.62
CA GLY A 95 -20.40 -9.05 -0.75
C GLY A 95 -19.89 -7.67 -0.32
N PHE A 96 -18.62 -7.33 -0.60
CA PHE A 96 -18.13 -5.97 -0.42
C PHE A 96 -18.55 -5.06 -1.56
N GLU A 97 -19.06 -3.88 -1.22
CA GLU A 97 -19.50 -2.91 -2.22
C GLU A 97 -18.31 -2.26 -2.92
N ALA A 98 -18.49 -2.00 -4.20
CA ALA A 98 -17.51 -1.25 -4.99
C ALA A 98 -17.57 0.24 -4.65
N ILE A 99 -16.42 0.90 -4.72
CA ILE A 99 -16.28 2.32 -4.42
C ILE A 99 -16.13 3.17 -5.69
N GLU A 100 -16.44 4.45 -5.59
CA GLU A 100 -16.14 5.43 -6.63
C GLU A 100 -14.64 5.52 -6.86
N HIS A 101 -14.26 5.76 -8.12
CA HIS A 101 -12.87 5.88 -8.51
C HIS A 101 -12.34 7.29 -8.28
N GLU A 102 -11.24 7.40 -7.54
CA GLU A 102 -10.49 8.63 -7.35
C GLU A 102 -9.16 8.54 -8.13
N SER A 103 -9.10 9.20 -9.28
CA SER A 103 -7.91 9.16 -10.14
C SER A 103 -6.74 9.94 -9.55
N THR A 104 -5.51 9.66 -10.03
CA THR A 104 -4.32 10.43 -9.63
C THR A 104 -4.37 11.90 -10.06
N GLU A 105 -5.20 12.25 -11.07
CA GLU A 105 -5.48 13.64 -11.44
C GLU A 105 -6.26 14.38 -10.34
N GLN A 106 -7.24 13.71 -9.72
CA GLN A 106 -8.07 14.26 -8.64
C GLN A 106 -7.31 14.37 -7.32
N THR A 107 -6.56 13.33 -6.96
CA THR A 107 -5.91 13.20 -5.65
C THR A 107 -4.50 13.80 -5.61
N GLY A 108 -3.83 13.92 -6.74
CA GLY A 108 -2.43 14.32 -6.83
C GLY A 108 -1.44 13.26 -6.32
N ILE A 109 -1.91 12.04 -5.99
CA ILE A 109 -1.07 10.94 -5.49
C ILE A 109 -0.61 10.11 -6.69
N LEU A 110 0.62 10.33 -7.18
CA LEU A 110 1.21 9.56 -8.28
C LEU A 110 1.75 8.21 -7.78
N HIS A 111 1.76 7.21 -8.66
CA HIS A 111 2.25 5.86 -8.38
C HIS A 111 3.79 5.80 -8.30
N THR A 112 4.37 6.37 -7.25
CA THR A 112 5.80 6.29 -6.93
C THR A 112 6.11 5.07 -6.06
N ASP A 113 7.41 4.78 -5.83
CA ASP A 113 7.85 3.66 -4.98
C ASP A 113 7.14 3.65 -3.62
N GLY A 114 6.55 2.52 -3.27
CA GLY A 114 5.82 2.30 -2.01
C GLY A 114 4.39 2.82 -1.98
N VAL A 115 3.87 3.46 -3.03
CA VAL A 115 2.47 3.89 -3.06
C VAL A 115 1.55 2.67 -3.08
N ILE A 116 0.51 2.70 -2.24
CA ILE A 116 -0.59 1.73 -2.22
C ILE A 116 -1.77 2.27 -3.03
N SER A 117 -2.39 1.41 -3.83
CA SER A 117 -3.45 1.75 -4.75
C SER A 117 -4.45 0.61 -4.88
N MET A 118 -5.72 0.91 -5.16
CA MET A 118 -6.75 -0.11 -5.35
C MET A 118 -6.60 -0.82 -6.70
N ALA A 119 -6.64 -2.15 -6.65
CA ALA A 119 -6.80 -2.94 -7.87
C ALA A 119 -8.26 -2.89 -8.34
N ARG A 120 -8.46 -2.94 -9.66
CA ARG A 120 -9.80 -2.89 -10.26
C ARG A 120 -9.85 -3.63 -11.59
N GLY A 121 -11.03 -4.05 -11.98
CA GLY A 121 -11.38 -4.37 -13.36
C GLY A 121 -11.79 -3.10 -14.13
N ALA A 122 -13.07 -2.95 -14.44
CA ALA A 122 -13.62 -1.69 -14.96
C ALA A 122 -13.54 -0.58 -13.89
N VAL A 123 -13.65 0.69 -14.34
CA VAL A 123 -13.72 1.82 -13.42
C VAL A 123 -14.94 1.66 -12.49
N GLY A 124 -14.78 2.00 -11.19
CA GLY A 124 -15.83 1.84 -10.19
C GLY A 124 -16.10 0.40 -9.74
N THR A 125 -15.13 -0.54 -9.93
CA THR A 125 -15.25 -1.91 -9.43
C THR A 125 -14.25 -2.25 -8.32
N ALA A 126 -13.49 -1.28 -7.84
CA ALA A 126 -12.57 -1.49 -6.72
C ALA A 126 -13.35 -1.69 -5.41
N SER A 127 -12.92 -2.61 -4.56
CA SER A 127 -13.54 -2.87 -3.24
C SER A 127 -12.51 -3.21 -2.16
N THR A 128 -11.85 -4.37 -2.24
CA THR A 128 -10.95 -4.89 -1.20
C THR A 128 -9.54 -5.19 -1.71
N GLU A 129 -9.36 -5.31 -3.04
CA GLU A 129 -8.09 -5.68 -3.63
C GLU A 129 -7.20 -4.46 -3.82
N PHE A 130 -5.95 -4.57 -3.44
CA PHE A 130 -4.96 -3.49 -3.53
C PHE A 130 -3.62 -3.98 -4.05
N PHE A 131 -2.76 -3.04 -4.43
CA PHE A 131 -1.38 -3.33 -4.76
C PHE A 131 -0.44 -2.27 -4.18
N ILE A 132 0.83 -2.63 -4.03
CA ILE A 132 1.91 -1.73 -3.60
C ILE A 132 2.92 -1.64 -4.74
N CYS A 133 3.24 -0.42 -5.16
CA CYS A 133 4.22 -0.13 -6.21
C CYS A 133 5.65 -0.41 -5.74
N ILE A 134 6.47 -0.96 -6.62
CA ILE A 134 7.90 -1.14 -6.45
C ILE A 134 8.61 -0.34 -7.54
N GLY A 135 9.38 0.67 -7.13
CA GLY A 135 9.81 1.72 -8.03
C GLY A 135 8.66 2.61 -8.50
N ASP A 136 8.98 3.60 -9.32
CA ASP A 136 7.99 4.52 -9.88
C ASP A 136 7.23 3.84 -11.04
N GLN A 137 5.91 3.88 -10.99
CA GLN A 137 5.00 3.21 -11.93
C GLN A 137 4.08 4.23 -12.65
N PRO A 138 4.62 5.20 -13.39
CA PRO A 138 3.81 6.27 -14.00
C PRO A 138 2.76 5.73 -14.98
N GLY A 139 2.95 4.54 -15.53
CA GLY A 139 1.97 3.88 -16.39
C GLY A 139 0.62 3.60 -15.73
N LEU A 140 0.54 3.65 -14.39
CA LEU A 140 -0.67 3.43 -13.61
C LEU A 140 -1.45 4.74 -13.32
N ASP A 141 -0.87 5.90 -13.64
CA ASP A 141 -1.49 7.19 -13.42
C ASP A 141 -2.60 7.50 -14.44
N TYR A 142 -3.43 8.48 -14.12
CA TYR A 142 -4.44 9.03 -15.03
C TYR A 142 -3.81 9.49 -16.36
N GLY A 143 -4.50 9.28 -17.46
CA GLY A 143 -4.04 9.60 -18.79
C GLY A 143 -3.03 8.62 -19.38
N GLN A 144 -2.61 7.59 -18.62
CA GLN A 144 -1.64 6.61 -19.08
C GLN A 144 -2.31 5.34 -19.65
N PRO A 145 -1.62 4.63 -20.56
CA PRO A 145 -2.25 3.58 -21.35
C PRO A 145 -2.32 2.20 -20.68
N ARG A 146 -1.97 2.05 -19.40
CA ARG A 146 -2.03 0.75 -18.72
C ARG A 146 -3.46 0.19 -18.70
N ASN A 147 -4.44 1.04 -18.47
CA ASN A 147 -5.85 0.72 -18.64
C ASN A 147 -6.38 1.37 -19.91
N ALA A 148 -7.15 0.62 -20.69
CA ALA A 148 -7.72 1.10 -21.96
C ALA A 148 -8.67 2.31 -21.79
N ASP A 149 -9.24 2.49 -20.58
CA ASP A 149 -10.07 3.65 -20.24
C ASP A 149 -9.29 4.94 -19.96
N GLY A 150 -7.96 4.84 -19.79
CA GLY A 150 -7.08 5.97 -19.48
C GLY A 150 -7.27 6.58 -18.09
N LEU A 151 -8.11 6.00 -17.23
CA LEU A 151 -8.42 6.56 -15.91
C LEU A 151 -7.42 6.16 -14.82
N GLY A 152 -6.48 5.26 -15.13
CA GLY A 152 -5.44 4.80 -14.18
C GLY A 152 -6.03 4.04 -13.00
N PHE A 153 -5.33 4.07 -11.87
CA PHE A 153 -5.73 3.43 -10.61
C PHE A 153 -5.87 4.46 -9.49
N ALA A 154 -6.58 4.09 -8.41
CA ALA A 154 -6.86 4.95 -7.28
C ALA A 154 -5.79 4.78 -6.20
N ALA A 155 -4.75 5.61 -6.24
CA ALA A 155 -3.70 5.69 -5.23
C ALA A 155 -4.23 6.42 -3.99
N PHE A 156 -3.96 5.89 -2.77
CA PHE A 156 -4.58 6.41 -1.56
C PHE A 156 -3.67 6.46 -0.32
N GLY A 157 -2.41 6.04 -0.46
CA GLY A 157 -1.47 6.02 0.67
C GLY A 157 -0.08 5.60 0.25
N LYS A 158 0.80 5.42 1.23
CA LYS A 158 2.20 5.05 1.00
C LYS A 158 2.76 4.21 2.14
N VAL A 159 3.56 3.21 1.80
CA VAL A 159 4.41 2.47 2.75
C VAL A 159 5.49 3.41 3.28
N VAL A 160 5.55 3.55 4.60
CA VAL A 160 6.54 4.39 5.31
C VAL A 160 7.59 3.57 6.04
N SER A 161 7.33 2.27 6.25
CA SER A 161 8.29 1.29 6.77
C SER A 161 7.94 -0.10 6.25
N GLY A 162 8.94 -0.96 6.00
CA GLY A 162 8.74 -2.34 5.54
C GLY A 162 8.80 -2.50 4.02
N MET A 163 9.35 -1.54 3.25
CA MET A 163 9.57 -1.72 1.80
C MET A 163 10.56 -2.86 1.47
N ASP A 164 11.44 -3.21 2.39
CA ASP A 164 12.28 -4.41 2.29
C ASP A 164 11.44 -5.70 2.33
N ILE A 165 10.38 -5.73 3.16
CA ILE A 165 9.39 -6.83 3.21
C ILE A 165 8.59 -6.88 1.91
N VAL A 166 8.14 -5.74 1.37
CA VAL A 166 7.44 -5.64 0.08
C VAL A 166 8.30 -6.24 -1.05
N ARG A 167 9.59 -5.84 -1.14
CA ARG A 167 10.52 -6.38 -2.14
C ARG A 167 10.84 -7.86 -1.92
N LYS A 168 10.92 -8.31 -0.66
CA LYS A 168 11.08 -9.72 -0.33
C LYS A 168 9.89 -10.55 -0.83
N ILE A 169 8.66 -10.05 -0.66
CA ILE A 169 7.44 -10.71 -1.16
C ILE A 169 7.47 -10.79 -2.69
N GLN A 170 7.86 -9.71 -3.41
CA GLN A 170 7.96 -9.72 -4.86
C GLN A 170 8.92 -10.79 -5.38
N GLY A 171 10.01 -11.06 -4.65
CA GLY A 171 11.03 -12.05 -5.02
C GLY A 171 10.66 -13.52 -4.70
N LEU A 172 9.47 -13.79 -4.17
CA LEU A 172 9.05 -15.17 -3.86
C LEU A 172 8.65 -15.94 -5.15
N PRO A 173 8.74 -17.29 -5.13
CA PRO A 173 8.32 -18.12 -6.26
C PRO A 173 6.86 -17.85 -6.68
N ALA A 174 6.63 -17.63 -7.97
CA ALA A 174 5.34 -17.20 -8.53
C ALA A 174 4.83 -18.13 -9.63
N ASP A 175 4.98 -19.44 -9.42
CA ASP A 175 4.52 -20.50 -10.34
C ASP A 175 3.18 -21.11 -9.87
N GLY A 176 2.40 -20.37 -9.06
CA GLY A 176 1.10 -20.79 -8.59
C GLY A 176 0.10 -20.99 -9.77
N PRO A 177 -0.93 -21.83 -9.58
CA PRO A 177 -1.89 -22.16 -10.62
C PRO A 177 -2.72 -20.92 -11.00
N THR A 178 -3.02 -20.80 -12.30
CA THR A 178 -3.94 -19.80 -12.85
C THR A 178 -4.52 -20.31 -14.16
N GLU A 179 -5.77 -19.98 -14.44
CA GLU A 179 -6.41 -20.24 -15.71
C GLU A 179 -6.18 -19.13 -16.76
N SER A 180 -5.63 -17.99 -16.30
CA SER A 180 -5.38 -16.83 -17.16
C SER A 180 -3.94 -16.79 -17.65
N ASP A 181 -3.75 -16.80 -18.95
CA ASP A 181 -2.42 -16.58 -19.56
C ASP A 181 -1.84 -15.21 -19.18
N TYR A 182 -2.69 -14.22 -18.86
CA TYR A 182 -2.25 -12.90 -18.43
C TYR A 182 -1.51 -12.93 -17.09
N THR A 183 -1.94 -13.76 -16.15
CA THR A 183 -1.37 -13.87 -14.80
C THR A 183 -0.39 -15.03 -14.63
N LYS A 184 -0.12 -15.80 -15.69
CA LYS A 184 0.81 -16.93 -15.66
C LYS A 184 2.22 -16.48 -15.28
N GLY A 185 2.79 -17.09 -14.23
CA GLY A 185 4.10 -16.72 -13.67
C GLY A 185 4.04 -15.49 -12.75
N GLN A 186 2.83 -15.09 -12.33
CA GLN A 186 2.62 -13.96 -11.40
C GLN A 186 1.92 -14.37 -10.10
N ILE A 187 1.32 -15.56 -10.05
CA ILE A 187 0.64 -16.05 -8.85
C ILE A 187 1.65 -16.71 -7.92
N LEU A 188 1.72 -16.24 -6.68
CA LEU A 188 2.62 -16.81 -5.69
C LEU A 188 2.31 -18.30 -5.48
N THR A 189 3.34 -19.14 -5.51
CA THR A 189 3.21 -20.59 -5.22
C THR A 189 2.63 -20.83 -3.83
N GLN A 190 2.98 -19.95 -2.89
CA GLN A 190 2.41 -19.86 -1.56
C GLN A 190 2.07 -18.41 -1.27
N PRO A 191 0.79 -18.04 -1.16
CA PRO A 191 0.40 -16.69 -0.78
C PRO A 191 0.99 -16.29 0.58
N VAL A 192 1.37 -15.03 0.70
CA VAL A 192 1.86 -14.45 1.96
C VAL A 192 0.65 -13.99 2.75
N SER A 193 0.37 -14.64 3.88
CA SER A 193 -0.78 -14.28 4.70
C SER A 193 -0.62 -12.89 5.31
N ILE A 194 -1.71 -12.13 5.29
CA ILE A 194 -1.92 -10.92 6.07
C ILE A 194 -2.56 -11.38 7.39
N GLY A 195 -1.86 -11.19 8.50
CA GLY A 195 -2.33 -11.59 9.82
C GLY A 195 -3.33 -10.59 10.36
N ARG A 196 -2.84 -9.50 10.93
CA ARG A 196 -3.67 -8.42 11.46
C ARG A 196 -3.30 -7.08 10.81
N VAL A 197 -4.34 -6.32 10.48
CA VAL A 197 -4.18 -4.92 10.06
C VAL A 197 -4.89 -4.02 11.07
N ARG A 198 -4.20 -3.00 11.60
CA ARG A 198 -4.75 -2.11 12.63
C ARG A 198 -4.20 -0.70 12.51
N ARG A 199 -4.90 0.29 13.06
CA ARG A 199 -4.32 1.63 13.22
C ARG A 199 -3.08 1.56 14.10
N ALA A 200 -2.08 2.36 13.77
CA ALA A 200 -0.98 2.65 14.68
C ALA A 200 -1.49 3.60 15.78
N ASP A 201 -1.13 3.30 17.02
CA ASP A 201 -1.44 4.14 18.19
C ASP A 201 -0.63 5.45 18.15
#